data_6da3711eeab7eb3d174fac425e88122d
#
_entry.id   6da3711eeab7eb3d174fac425e88122d
#
_cell.length_a   1.000
_cell.length_b   1.000
_cell.length_c   1.000
_cell.angle_alpha   90.00
_cell.angle_beta   90.00
_cell.angle_gamma   90.00
#
_symmetry.space_group_name_H-M   'P 1'
#
loop_
_entity.id
_entity.type
_entity.pdbx_description
1 polymer ?
#
loop_
_entity_poly.entity_id
_entity_poly.type
_entity_poly.pdbx_seq_one_letter_code
_entity_poly.pdbx_strand_id
1 'polypeptide(L)'
;MTEVFVIDRVVTAPGCAQKFIDTYLAGYAPGARERGMTLRDVLVSPPIWFEDRSNVVTITWTLPSPEAWWQMTWQGRPDTSVALWWDSVTDLVVERSRSVATAADDVTALAAPNAGPGIPAGPATVGVTRLIDVAESDRSRVLVTLRDAAERSGALRALVQPTLAGSRNGGDILVHLRFACDSDWENSGFDAALTDPAITRVNGVTYQGSPLRRGNGTVYRALLLRVPAEVEAGTVAAFERELASMPRYVSTIAAWQLSRVEQAIGTSEWTHVFEQEFTDVDGLMGPYLMHPIHWAVVDRWFDPETTDIVVRDRVCHSFCELPAPVLT
;
A
#
# COMPACT_ATOMS: atom_id res chain seq x y z
N MET A 1 -10.23 -17.33 17.25
CA MET A 1 -9.50 -16.84 16.05
C MET A 1 -10.55 -16.30 15.12
N THR A 2 -10.38 -15.10 14.63
CA THR A 2 -11.38 -14.41 13.81
C THR A 2 -11.24 -14.85 12.36
N GLU A 3 -12.26 -15.54 11.85
CA GLU A 3 -12.29 -16.03 10.46
C GLU A 3 -12.45 -14.86 9.48
N VAL A 4 -11.70 -14.90 8.39
CA VAL A 4 -11.77 -13.93 7.30
C VAL A 4 -12.45 -14.59 6.10
N PHE A 5 -13.42 -13.91 5.51
CA PHE A 5 -14.14 -14.35 4.33
C PHE A 5 -13.70 -13.53 3.14
N VAL A 6 -13.30 -14.20 2.05
CA VAL A 6 -13.09 -13.58 0.74
C VAL A 6 -14.28 -13.95 -0.12
N ILE A 7 -15.02 -12.94 -0.58
CA ILE A 7 -16.28 -13.12 -1.28
C ILE A 7 -16.16 -12.55 -2.69
N ASP A 8 -16.20 -13.43 -3.68
CA ASP A 8 -16.30 -13.08 -5.09
C ASP A 8 -17.78 -13.09 -5.51
N ARG A 9 -18.25 -11.96 -6.03
CA ARG A 9 -19.55 -11.83 -6.67
C ARG A 9 -19.33 -11.66 -8.18
N VAL A 10 -19.88 -12.54 -8.98
CA VAL A 10 -19.71 -12.55 -10.42
C VAL A 10 -21.08 -12.58 -11.10
N VAL A 11 -21.35 -11.58 -11.93
CA VAL A 11 -22.48 -11.58 -12.87
C VAL A 11 -21.95 -12.23 -14.15
N THR A 12 -22.47 -13.42 -14.47
CA THR A 12 -22.00 -14.16 -15.64
C THR A 12 -22.63 -13.63 -16.93
N ALA A 13 -21.95 -13.85 -18.05
CA ALA A 13 -22.58 -13.67 -19.35
C ALA A 13 -23.84 -14.60 -19.48
N PRO A 14 -24.86 -14.21 -20.27
CA PRO A 14 -26.06 -15.01 -20.45
C PRO A 14 -25.76 -16.47 -20.79
N GLY A 15 -26.37 -17.40 -20.06
CA GLY A 15 -26.17 -18.85 -20.27
C GLY A 15 -24.82 -19.42 -19.80
N CYS A 16 -23.93 -18.61 -19.25
CA CYS A 16 -22.55 -19.01 -18.97
C CYS A 16 -22.24 -19.43 -17.52
N ALA A 17 -23.22 -19.37 -16.61
CA ALA A 17 -22.96 -19.55 -15.18
C ALA A 17 -22.37 -20.93 -14.84
N GLN A 18 -22.90 -22.00 -15.38
CA GLN A 18 -22.37 -23.34 -15.12
C GLN A 18 -20.95 -23.50 -15.66
N LYS A 19 -20.72 -23.05 -16.91
CA LYS A 19 -19.38 -23.07 -17.51
C LYS A 19 -18.38 -22.25 -16.71
N PHE A 20 -18.78 -21.07 -16.20
CA PHE A 20 -17.93 -20.25 -15.34
C PHE A 20 -17.53 -21.00 -14.07
N ILE A 21 -18.52 -21.59 -13.35
CA ILE A 21 -18.27 -22.36 -12.12
C ILE A 21 -17.33 -23.53 -12.37
N ASP A 22 -17.58 -24.31 -13.41
CA ASP A 22 -16.72 -25.46 -13.75
C ASP A 22 -15.29 -25.00 -14.05
N THR A 23 -15.11 -23.91 -14.82
CA THR A 23 -13.83 -23.33 -15.13
C THR A 23 -13.14 -22.77 -13.87
N TYR A 24 -13.88 -22.12 -12.99
CA TYR A 24 -13.38 -21.60 -11.73
C TYR A 24 -12.89 -22.70 -10.79
N LEU A 25 -13.68 -23.76 -10.63
CA LEU A 25 -13.33 -24.88 -9.75
C LEU A 25 -12.15 -25.70 -10.29
N ALA A 26 -12.00 -25.79 -11.60
CA ALA A 26 -10.90 -26.52 -12.23
C ALA A 26 -9.61 -25.70 -12.32
N GLY A 27 -9.71 -24.39 -12.59
CA GLY A 27 -8.55 -23.56 -12.92
C GLY A 27 -8.07 -22.65 -11.78
N TYR A 28 -8.98 -21.97 -11.07
CA TYR A 28 -8.63 -21.04 -9.99
C TYR A 28 -8.53 -21.71 -8.62
N ALA A 29 -9.51 -22.58 -8.29
CA ALA A 29 -9.66 -23.13 -6.95
C ALA A 29 -8.46 -23.95 -6.46
N PRO A 30 -7.71 -24.71 -7.28
CA PRO A 30 -6.52 -25.41 -6.82
C PRO A 30 -5.45 -24.46 -6.26
N GLY A 31 -5.08 -23.41 -7.00
CA GLY A 31 -4.11 -22.41 -6.55
C GLY A 31 -4.57 -21.62 -5.31
N ALA A 32 -5.87 -21.32 -5.20
CA ALA A 32 -6.43 -20.70 -4.01
C ALA A 32 -6.27 -21.58 -2.76
N ARG A 33 -6.49 -22.91 -2.89
CA ARG A 33 -6.26 -23.86 -1.79
C ARG A 33 -4.79 -23.96 -1.41
N GLU A 34 -3.88 -23.96 -2.37
CA GLU A 34 -2.43 -23.98 -2.13
C GLU A 34 -1.98 -22.74 -1.34
N ARG A 35 -2.65 -21.59 -1.55
CA ARG A 35 -2.43 -20.37 -0.78
C ARG A 35 -3.13 -20.34 0.58
N GLY A 36 -3.74 -21.45 1.02
CA GLY A 36 -4.35 -21.62 2.34
C GLY A 36 -5.82 -21.25 2.44
N MET A 37 -6.50 -20.97 1.32
CA MET A 37 -7.93 -20.68 1.31
C MET A 37 -8.77 -21.95 1.35
N THR A 38 -9.87 -21.94 2.10
CA THR A 38 -10.85 -23.03 2.14
C THR A 38 -12.12 -22.58 1.42
N LEU A 39 -12.53 -23.30 0.37
CA LEU A 39 -13.78 -23.03 -0.31
C LEU A 39 -14.96 -23.38 0.60
N ARG A 40 -15.79 -22.41 0.92
CA ARG A 40 -16.95 -22.56 1.78
C ARG A 40 -18.22 -22.80 0.98
N ASP A 41 -18.57 -21.86 0.09
CA ASP A 41 -19.82 -21.87 -0.65
C ASP A 41 -19.63 -21.42 -2.10
N VAL A 42 -20.42 -22.01 -3.01
CA VAL A 42 -20.66 -21.51 -4.37
C VAL A 42 -22.17 -21.42 -4.54
N LEU A 43 -22.69 -20.21 -4.56
CA LEU A 43 -24.13 -19.93 -4.64
C LEU A 43 -24.49 -19.35 -6.00
N VAL A 44 -25.66 -19.71 -6.52
CA VAL A 44 -26.21 -19.22 -7.79
C VAL A 44 -27.54 -18.53 -7.54
N SER A 45 -27.68 -17.32 -8.02
CA SER A 45 -28.90 -16.54 -7.91
C SER A 45 -29.36 -16.02 -9.28
N PRO A 46 -30.65 -16.17 -9.63
CA PRO A 46 -31.62 -17.02 -8.95
C PRO A 46 -31.22 -18.51 -9.08
N PRO A 47 -31.78 -19.42 -8.24
CA PRO A 47 -31.37 -20.83 -8.20
C PRO A 47 -31.96 -21.62 -9.39
N ILE A 48 -31.66 -21.15 -10.58
CA ILE A 48 -32.08 -21.72 -11.87
C ILE A 48 -31.01 -21.39 -12.92
N TRP A 49 -30.70 -22.32 -13.80
CA TRP A 49 -29.79 -22.07 -14.92
C TRP A 49 -30.52 -21.34 -16.03
N PHE A 50 -30.14 -20.09 -16.29
CA PHE A 50 -30.67 -19.36 -17.45
C PHE A 50 -29.85 -19.69 -18.70
N GLU A 51 -30.51 -19.81 -19.82
CA GLU A 51 -29.86 -19.98 -21.14
C GLU A 51 -29.62 -18.63 -21.81
N ASP A 52 -30.50 -17.64 -21.58
CA ASP A 52 -30.57 -16.34 -22.27
C ASP A 52 -30.34 -15.13 -21.36
N ARG A 53 -30.13 -15.35 -20.08
CA ARG A 53 -29.94 -14.30 -19.06
C ARG A 53 -28.77 -14.62 -18.16
N SER A 54 -28.29 -13.57 -17.47
CA SER A 54 -27.20 -13.67 -16.49
C SER A 54 -27.66 -14.29 -15.17
N ASN A 55 -26.84 -15.13 -14.59
CA ASN A 55 -26.91 -15.48 -13.17
C ASN A 55 -25.87 -14.65 -12.38
N VAL A 56 -26.11 -14.51 -11.09
CA VAL A 56 -25.09 -14.06 -10.13
C VAL A 56 -24.53 -15.28 -9.41
N VAL A 57 -23.23 -15.47 -9.54
CA VAL A 57 -22.48 -16.49 -8.80
C VAL A 57 -21.76 -15.81 -7.64
N THR A 58 -22.00 -16.29 -6.42
CA THR A 58 -21.30 -15.84 -5.22
C THR A 58 -20.43 -16.97 -4.72
N ILE A 59 -19.11 -16.74 -4.63
CA ILE A 59 -18.14 -17.73 -4.18
C ILE A 59 -17.51 -17.21 -2.89
N THR A 60 -17.58 -18.01 -1.84
CA THR A 60 -17.05 -17.64 -0.53
C THR A 60 -15.89 -18.56 -0.16
N TRP A 61 -14.75 -17.95 0.08
CA TRP A 61 -13.58 -18.59 0.66
C TRP A 61 -13.38 -18.14 2.09
N THR A 62 -12.75 -18.97 2.90
CA THR A 62 -12.40 -18.64 4.28
C THR A 62 -10.91 -18.83 4.55
N LEU A 63 -10.41 -18.02 5.48
CA LEU A 63 -9.06 -18.06 6.03
C LEU A 63 -9.17 -17.96 7.57
N PRO A 64 -8.31 -18.65 8.32
CA PRO A 64 -8.47 -18.75 9.78
C PRO A 64 -8.19 -17.45 10.53
N SER A 65 -7.51 -16.48 9.93
CA SER A 65 -7.16 -15.20 10.57
C SER A 65 -6.68 -14.13 9.59
N PRO A 66 -6.58 -12.85 10.00
CA PRO A 66 -5.95 -11.78 9.20
C PRO A 66 -4.49 -12.06 8.82
N GLU A 67 -3.73 -12.74 9.68
CA GLU A 67 -2.35 -13.14 9.38
C GLU A 67 -2.31 -14.16 8.22
N ALA A 68 -3.24 -15.12 8.21
CA ALA A 68 -3.38 -16.08 7.11
C ALA A 68 -3.79 -15.37 5.81
N TRP A 69 -4.64 -14.33 5.91
CA TRP A 69 -4.99 -13.50 4.76
C TRP A 69 -3.76 -12.77 4.18
N TRP A 70 -2.89 -12.21 5.03
CA TRP A 70 -1.64 -11.60 4.57
C TRP A 70 -0.69 -12.61 3.93
N GLN A 71 -0.56 -13.80 4.50
CA GLN A 71 0.28 -14.87 3.91
C GLN A 71 -0.23 -15.26 2.52
N MET A 72 -1.55 -15.45 2.37
CA MET A 72 -2.19 -15.72 1.09
C MET A 72 -1.92 -14.61 0.07
N THR A 73 -2.11 -13.35 0.46
CA THR A 73 -1.90 -12.18 -0.38
C THR A 73 -0.45 -12.04 -0.82
N TRP A 74 0.52 -12.25 0.06
CA TRP A 74 1.95 -12.19 -0.29
C TRP A 74 2.39 -13.30 -1.24
N GLN A 75 1.73 -14.43 -1.23
CA GLN A 75 1.96 -15.50 -2.20
C GLN A 75 1.27 -15.22 -3.53
N GLY A 76 0.06 -14.70 -3.51
CA GLY A 76 -0.74 -14.46 -4.71
C GLY A 76 -0.31 -13.24 -5.54
N ARG A 77 0.14 -12.14 -4.90
CA ARG A 77 0.48 -10.90 -5.62
C ARG A 77 1.61 -11.03 -6.66
N PRO A 78 2.71 -11.73 -6.39
CA PRO A 78 3.74 -11.93 -7.40
C PRO A 78 3.37 -13.00 -8.44
N ASP A 79 2.30 -13.76 -8.23
CA ASP A 79 1.87 -14.82 -9.12
C ASP A 79 0.99 -14.26 -10.25
N THR A 80 1.61 -14.05 -11.39
CA THR A 80 0.93 -13.55 -12.59
C THR A 80 -0.14 -14.50 -13.12
N SER A 81 -0.11 -15.79 -12.74
CA SER A 81 -1.10 -16.78 -13.19
C SER A 81 -2.49 -16.45 -12.69
N VAL A 82 -2.62 -15.81 -11.54
CA VAL A 82 -3.89 -15.40 -10.94
C VAL A 82 -4.58 -14.33 -11.80
N ALA A 83 -3.86 -13.27 -12.17
CA ALA A 83 -4.39 -12.23 -13.04
C ALA A 83 -4.73 -12.78 -14.43
N LEU A 84 -3.83 -13.59 -15.01
CA LEU A 84 -4.05 -14.24 -16.32
C LEU A 84 -5.26 -15.18 -16.30
N TRP A 85 -5.52 -15.84 -15.18
CA TRP A 85 -6.73 -16.67 -15.07
C TRP A 85 -8.00 -15.82 -15.16
N TRP A 86 -8.08 -14.71 -14.43
CA TRP A 86 -9.22 -13.79 -14.51
C TRP A 86 -9.40 -13.21 -15.92
N ASP A 87 -8.32 -12.86 -16.59
CA ASP A 87 -8.34 -12.40 -17.99
C ASP A 87 -8.87 -13.49 -18.93
N SER A 88 -8.53 -14.76 -18.69
CA SER A 88 -8.96 -15.88 -19.53
C SER A 88 -10.46 -16.19 -19.48
N VAL A 89 -11.15 -15.74 -18.46
CA VAL A 89 -12.61 -15.96 -18.29
C VAL A 89 -13.45 -14.71 -18.55
N THR A 90 -12.85 -13.64 -19.09
CA THR A 90 -13.53 -12.36 -19.33
C THR A 90 -14.81 -12.53 -20.18
N ASP A 91 -14.80 -13.41 -21.19
CA ASP A 91 -15.96 -13.69 -22.03
C ASP A 91 -17.15 -14.36 -21.27
N LEU A 92 -16.89 -14.94 -20.11
CA LEU A 92 -17.91 -15.58 -19.26
C LEU A 92 -18.48 -14.63 -18.20
N VAL A 93 -17.92 -13.40 -18.07
CA VAL A 93 -18.20 -12.46 -16.97
C VAL A 93 -18.64 -11.11 -17.52
N VAL A 94 -19.78 -10.61 -17.02
CA VAL A 94 -20.26 -9.24 -17.32
C VAL A 94 -19.73 -8.24 -16.28
N GLU A 95 -19.76 -8.64 -15.02
CA GLU A 95 -19.34 -7.83 -13.88
C GLU A 95 -18.80 -8.73 -12.78
N ARG A 96 -17.76 -8.30 -12.10
CA ARG A 96 -17.29 -8.96 -10.88
C ARG A 96 -16.84 -7.96 -9.83
N SER A 97 -16.95 -8.38 -8.58
CA SER A 97 -16.38 -7.67 -7.44
C SER A 97 -15.85 -8.66 -6.42
N ARG A 98 -14.84 -8.25 -5.66
CA ARG A 98 -14.31 -9.00 -4.52
C ARG A 98 -14.41 -8.14 -3.26
N SER A 99 -14.84 -8.75 -2.18
CA SER A 99 -14.87 -8.12 -0.86
C SER A 99 -14.27 -9.05 0.18
N VAL A 100 -13.76 -8.45 1.25
CA VAL A 100 -13.21 -9.16 2.40
C VAL A 100 -14.07 -8.83 3.61
N ALA A 101 -14.49 -9.85 4.35
CA ALA A 101 -15.45 -9.72 5.45
C ALA A 101 -15.02 -10.56 6.65
N THR A 102 -15.69 -10.34 7.77
CA THR A 102 -15.66 -11.20 8.96
C THR A 102 -17.09 -11.32 9.53
N ALA A 103 -17.30 -12.24 10.46
CA ALA A 103 -18.59 -12.32 11.15
C ALA A 103 -18.86 -11.02 11.94
N ALA A 104 -20.09 -10.57 11.98
CA ALA A 104 -20.47 -9.31 12.63
C ALA A 104 -20.03 -9.28 14.11
N ASP A 105 -20.10 -10.40 14.81
CA ASP A 105 -19.72 -10.53 16.22
C ASP A 105 -18.21 -10.33 16.43
N ASP A 106 -17.38 -10.54 15.40
CA ASP A 106 -15.93 -10.42 15.45
C ASP A 106 -15.44 -9.00 15.10
N VAL A 107 -16.29 -8.12 14.55
CA VAL A 107 -15.87 -6.78 14.07
C VAL A 107 -15.21 -5.97 15.19
N THR A 108 -15.79 -5.96 16.40
CA THR A 108 -15.24 -5.21 17.53
C THR A 108 -13.89 -5.75 18.00
N ALA A 109 -13.65 -7.04 17.88
CA ALA A 109 -12.38 -7.65 18.25
C ALA A 109 -11.25 -7.34 17.25
N LEU A 110 -11.59 -7.11 15.98
CA LEU A 110 -10.63 -6.77 14.93
C LEU A 110 -10.33 -5.28 14.84
N ALA A 111 -11.33 -4.44 15.04
CA ALA A 111 -11.24 -3.01 14.85
C ALA A 111 -10.85 -2.30 16.16
N ALA A 112 -9.71 -1.60 16.16
CA ALA A 112 -9.37 -0.68 17.22
C ALA A 112 -10.36 0.50 17.27
N PRO A 113 -10.57 1.15 18.42
CA PRO A 113 -11.34 2.39 18.51
C PRO A 113 -10.79 3.46 17.56
N ASN A 114 -11.67 4.29 17.01
CA ASN A 114 -11.26 5.43 16.18
C ASN A 114 -10.27 6.33 16.92
N ALA A 115 -9.17 6.61 16.28
CA ALA A 115 -8.08 7.41 16.86
C ALA A 115 -8.31 8.93 16.78
N GLY A 116 -9.40 9.35 16.16
CA GLY A 116 -9.72 10.75 15.94
C GLY A 116 -8.91 11.41 14.80
N PRO A 117 -9.28 12.63 14.42
CA PRO A 117 -8.56 13.39 13.42
C PRO A 117 -7.22 13.91 13.98
N GLY A 118 -6.21 13.97 13.11
CA GLY A 118 -5.01 14.76 13.39
C GLY A 118 -5.29 16.26 13.29
N ILE A 119 -4.38 17.06 13.82
CA ILE A 119 -4.36 18.50 13.61
C ILE A 119 -3.24 18.87 12.63
N PRO A 120 -3.37 19.92 11.82
CA PRO A 120 -2.27 20.41 11.00
C PRO A 120 -1.04 20.71 11.87
N ALA A 121 0.11 20.19 11.47
CA ALA A 121 1.36 20.36 12.18
C ALA A 121 2.02 21.73 11.89
N GLY A 122 1.66 22.36 10.74
CA GLY A 122 2.21 23.63 10.31
C GLY A 122 1.74 24.03 8.90
N PRO A 123 2.33 25.06 8.31
CA PRO A 123 2.08 25.44 6.93
C PRO A 123 2.55 24.35 5.95
N ALA A 124 2.13 24.46 4.69
CA ALA A 124 2.65 23.61 3.63
C ALA A 124 4.16 23.81 3.48
N THR A 125 4.87 22.73 3.30
CA THR A 125 6.33 22.68 3.12
C THR A 125 6.69 21.76 1.97
N VAL A 126 7.88 21.94 1.40
CA VAL A 126 8.43 21.03 0.38
C VAL A 126 9.04 19.81 1.08
N GLY A 127 8.51 18.63 0.74
CA GLY A 127 9.05 17.35 1.17
C GLY A 127 9.93 16.73 0.08
N VAL A 128 11.06 16.19 0.48
CA VAL A 128 12.01 15.49 -0.40
C VAL A 128 12.32 14.14 0.21
N THR A 129 11.95 13.06 -0.47
CA THR A 129 12.24 11.69 -0.03
C THR A 129 13.15 11.02 -1.03
N ARG A 130 14.22 10.36 -0.55
CA ARG A 130 15.14 9.57 -1.36
C ARG A 130 15.34 8.19 -0.73
N LEU A 131 15.19 7.15 -1.53
CA LEU A 131 15.41 5.74 -1.18
C LEU A 131 16.66 5.29 -1.94
N ILE A 132 17.73 5.01 -1.21
CA ILE A 132 19.08 4.90 -1.76
C ILE A 132 19.59 3.49 -1.54
N ASP A 133 19.93 2.80 -2.63
CA ASP A 133 20.64 1.52 -2.58
C ASP A 133 22.14 1.78 -2.71
N VAL A 134 22.92 1.16 -1.86
CA VAL A 134 24.37 1.38 -1.73
C VAL A 134 25.11 0.06 -1.72
N ALA A 135 26.30 0.00 -2.33
CA ALA A 135 27.20 -1.14 -2.17
C ALA A 135 27.48 -1.39 -0.68
N GLU A 136 27.34 -2.64 -0.23
CA GLU A 136 27.36 -3.01 1.19
C GLU A 136 28.63 -2.53 1.92
N SER A 137 29.80 -2.64 1.26
CA SER A 137 31.10 -2.18 1.80
C SER A 137 31.15 -0.69 2.11
N ASP A 138 30.36 0.12 1.41
CA ASP A 138 30.38 1.58 1.47
C ASP A 138 29.21 2.19 2.26
N ARG A 139 28.26 1.37 2.70
CA ARG A 139 27.03 1.84 3.34
C ARG A 139 27.27 2.80 4.48
N SER A 140 28.21 2.48 5.38
CA SER A 140 28.53 3.33 6.53
C SER A 140 29.13 4.67 6.11
N ARG A 141 30.02 4.67 5.12
CA ARG A 141 30.64 5.89 4.58
C ARG A 141 29.63 6.78 3.90
N VAL A 142 28.81 6.20 3.01
CA VAL A 142 27.76 6.94 2.29
C VAL A 142 26.74 7.51 3.26
N LEU A 143 26.34 6.75 4.30
CA LEU A 143 25.43 7.23 5.34
C LEU A 143 25.97 8.50 6.03
N VAL A 144 27.25 8.53 6.38
CA VAL A 144 27.91 9.73 6.96
C VAL A 144 27.88 10.88 5.97
N THR A 145 28.27 10.65 4.71
CA THR A 145 28.28 11.68 3.66
C THR A 145 26.88 12.29 3.46
N LEU A 146 25.84 11.47 3.43
CA LEU A 146 24.47 11.94 3.29
C LEU A 146 23.97 12.72 4.50
N ARG A 147 24.35 12.33 5.72
CA ARG A 147 24.06 13.08 6.95
C ARG A 147 24.71 14.46 6.93
N ASP A 148 25.98 14.52 6.60
CA ASP A 148 26.72 15.78 6.47
C ASP A 148 26.10 16.69 5.38
N ALA A 149 25.66 16.11 4.27
CA ALA A 149 24.97 16.86 3.22
C ALA A 149 23.61 17.39 3.70
N ALA A 150 22.85 16.57 4.41
CA ALA A 150 21.56 16.95 4.98
C ALA A 150 21.69 18.09 6.02
N GLU A 151 22.71 18.04 6.89
CA GLU A 151 22.98 19.10 7.86
C GLU A 151 23.32 20.44 7.19
N ARG A 152 24.03 20.40 6.06
CA ARG A 152 24.39 21.62 5.29
C ARG A 152 23.29 22.11 4.35
N SER A 153 22.24 21.33 4.13
CA SER A 153 21.21 21.61 3.12
C SER A 153 20.29 22.80 3.45
N GLY A 154 20.28 23.25 4.71
CA GLY A 154 19.33 24.26 5.17
C GLY A 154 17.90 23.73 5.39
N ALA A 155 17.70 22.42 5.38
CA ALA A 155 16.41 21.82 5.63
C ALA A 155 15.87 22.16 7.04
N LEU A 156 14.58 22.46 7.13
CA LEU A 156 13.87 22.67 8.41
C LEU A 156 13.85 21.38 9.26
N ARG A 157 13.78 20.25 8.60
CA ARG A 157 13.84 18.91 9.19
C ARG A 157 14.63 17.98 8.27
N ALA A 158 15.44 17.14 8.86
CA ALA A 158 16.23 16.15 8.15
C ALA A 158 16.23 14.80 8.87
N LEU A 159 16.07 13.73 8.11
CA LEU A 159 16.17 12.35 8.54
C LEU A 159 17.04 11.62 7.51
N VAL A 160 18.13 11.00 7.96
CA VAL A 160 19.00 10.15 7.15
C VAL A 160 19.34 8.91 7.97
N GLN A 161 18.66 7.81 7.68
CA GLN A 161 18.77 6.59 8.47
C GLN A 161 18.88 5.34 7.60
N PRO A 162 19.58 4.28 8.07
CA PRO A 162 19.47 2.98 7.45
C PRO A 162 18.02 2.47 7.57
N THR A 163 17.57 1.75 6.55
CA THR A 163 16.24 1.13 6.56
C THR A 163 16.20 -0.05 7.50
N LEU A 164 15.04 -0.28 8.10
CA LEU A 164 14.77 -1.42 8.96
C LEU A 164 14.39 -2.67 8.14
N ALA A 165 14.56 -3.84 8.75
CA ALA A 165 14.16 -5.11 8.18
C ALA A 165 12.65 -5.11 7.86
N GLY A 166 12.28 -5.64 6.69
CA GLY A 166 10.92 -5.61 6.18
C GLY A 166 10.65 -4.50 5.15
N SER A 167 11.58 -3.56 4.95
CA SER A 167 11.51 -2.62 3.83
C SER A 167 11.55 -3.38 2.49
N ARG A 168 10.71 -2.96 1.54
CA ARG A 168 10.61 -3.58 0.21
C ARG A 168 10.83 -2.54 -0.88
N ASN A 169 11.81 -2.75 -1.75
CA ASN A 169 12.27 -1.76 -2.74
C ASN A 169 12.58 -0.39 -2.12
N GLY A 170 12.85 -0.35 -0.82
CA GLY A 170 12.96 0.86 -0.01
C GLY A 170 14.36 1.43 0.10
N GLY A 171 15.34 0.80 -0.55
CA GLY A 171 16.75 1.16 -0.44
C GLY A 171 17.39 0.67 0.87
N ASP A 172 18.69 0.89 0.98
CA ASP A 172 19.47 0.65 2.21
C ASP A 172 19.46 1.84 3.16
N ILE A 173 19.29 3.05 2.59
CA ILE A 173 19.23 4.32 3.32
C ILE A 173 17.98 5.08 2.89
N LEU A 174 17.21 5.52 3.87
CA LEU A 174 16.05 6.39 3.71
C LEU A 174 16.45 7.82 4.10
N VAL A 175 16.24 8.76 3.17
CA VAL A 175 16.40 10.19 3.40
C VAL A 175 15.06 10.86 3.32
N HIS A 176 14.76 11.74 4.29
CA HIS A 176 13.65 12.67 4.22
C HIS A 176 14.12 14.06 4.65
N LEU A 177 13.87 15.06 3.82
CA LEU A 177 14.16 16.48 4.10
C LEU A 177 12.91 17.31 3.93
N ARG A 178 12.77 18.37 4.73
CA ARG A 178 11.71 19.35 4.58
C ARG A 178 12.27 20.76 4.47
N PHE A 179 11.74 21.53 3.50
CA PHE A 179 12.16 22.89 3.24
C PHE A 179 10.95 23.83 3.29
N ALA A 180 11.18 25.11 3.56
CA ALA A 180 10.12 26.10 3.60
C ALA A 180 9.49 26.33 2.21
N CYS A 181 10.30 26.27 1.15
CA CYS A 181 9.87 26.50 -0.23
C CYS A 181 10.79 25.77 -1.22
N ASP A 182 10.37 25.76 -2.50
CA ASP A 182 11.12 25.11 -3.59
C ASP A 182 12.51 25.69 -3.78
N SER A 183 12.66 27.01 -3.69
CA SER A 183 13.98 27.67 -3.83
C SER A 183 15.00 27.23 -2.76
N ASP A 184 14.54 26.91 -1.55
CA ASP A 184 15.43 26.41 -0.49
C ASP A 184 15.92 24.99 -0.84
N TRP A 185 15.03 24.15 -1.38
CA TRP A 185 15.39 22.83 -1.89
C TRP A 185 16.36 22.93 -3.08
N GLU A 186 16.05 23.73 -4.10
CA GLU A 186 16.87 23.89 -5.30
C GLU A 186 18.27 24.37 -4.97
N ASN A 187 18.42 25.22 -3.97
CA ASN A 187 19.72 25.75 -3.50
C ASN A 187 20.40 24.88 -2.43
N SER A 188 19.78 23.79 -1.98
CA SER A 188 20.30 22.95 -0.89
C SER A 188 21.62 22.24 -1.21
N GLY A 189 21.87 21.97 -2.50
CA GLY A 189 23.02 21.20 -2.97
C GLY A 189 23.03 19.75 -2.53
N PHE A 190 21.97 19.24 -1.91
CA PHE A 190 21.91 17.87 -1.37
C PHE A 190 22.09 16.80 -2.46
N ASP A 191 21.47 16.98 -3.64
CA ASP A 191 21.54 15.99 -4.72
C ASP A 191 22.96 15.75 -5.25
N ALA A 192 23.93 16.65 -4.98
CA ALA A 192 25.34 16.41 -5.29
C ALA A 192 25.91 15.21 -4.51
N ALA A 193 25.42 14.94 -3.31
CA ALA A 193 25.84 13.78 -2.54
C ALA A 193 25.32 12.45 -3.10
N LEU A 194 24.29 12.48 -3.94
CA LEU A 194 23.74 11.30 -4.60
C LEU A 194 24.57 10.82 -5.80
N THR A 195 25.60 11.59 -6.20
CA THR A 195 26.50 11.22 -7.30
C THR A 195 27.67 10.32 -6.84
N ASP A 196 27.71 9.93 -5.57
CA ASP A 196 28.72 9.02 -5.04
C ASP A 196 28.69 7.67 -5.81
N PRO A 197 29.82 7.19 -6.33
CA PRO A 197 29.89 5.99 -7.15
C PRO A 197 29.47 4.69 -6.43
N ALA A 198 29.43 4.69 -5.10
CA ALA A 198 28.93 3.56 -4.32
C ALA A 198 27.40 3.50 -4.27
N ILE A 199 26.68 4.57 -4.67
CA ILE A 199 25.24 4.58 -4.79
C ILE A 199 24.86 3.89 -6.09
N THR A 200 24.16 2.76 -5.99
CA THR A 200 23.81 1.92 -7.12
C THR A 200 22.44 2.25 -7.71
N ARG A 201 21.54 2.81 -6.89
CA ARG A 201 20.21 3.24 -7.31
C ARG A 201 19.64 4.28 -6.34
N VAL A 202 18.90 5.23 -6.90
CA VAL A 202 18.08 6.17 -6.14
C VAL A 202 16.67 6.14 -6.69
N ASN A 203 15.68 5.95 -5.82
CA ASN A 203 14.29 6.28 -6.08
C ASN A 203 13.93 7.48 -5.21
N GLY A 204 13.16 8.41 -5.73
CA GLY A 204 12.83 9.57 -4.92
C GLY A 204 11.71 10.40 -5.49
N VAL A 205 11.23 11.28 -4.64
CA VAL A 205 10.12 12.20 -4.94
C VAL A 205 10.35 13.55 -4.29
N THR A 206 9.79 14.58 -4.92
CA THR A 206 9.65 15.93 -4.36
C THR A 206 8.18 16.32 -4.47
N TYR A 207 7.63 16.92 -3.43
CA TYR A 207 6.19 17.18 -3.29
C TYR A 207 5.94 18.27 -2.27
N GLN A 208 4.75 18.85 -2.27
CA GLN A 208 4.32 19.82 -1.25
C GLN A 208 3.20 19.25 -0.39
N GLY A 209 3.10 19.76 0.85
CA GLY A 209 1.98 19.44 1.73
C GLY A 209 2.18 19.87 3.18
N SER A 210 1.08 19.74 3.92
CA SER A 210 1.03 19.99 5.37
C SER A 210 0.73 18.68 6.08
N PRO A 211 1.63 18.17 6.93
CA PRO A 211 1.37 17.00 7.73
C PRO A 211 0.22 17.19 8.72
N LEU A 212 -0.47 16.09 9.01
CA LEU A 212 -1.37 15.98 10.15
C LEU A 212 -0.67 15.20 11.26
N ARG A 213 -0.90 15.61 12.52
CA ARG A 213 -0.24 15.02 13.67
C ARG A 213 -1.21 14.91 14.85
N ARG A 214 -1.04 13.88 15.68
CA ARG A 214 -1.72 13.71 16.97
C ARG A 214 -0.80 13.20 18.08
N GLY A 215 0.46 12.90 17.76
CA GLY A 215 1.43 12.38 18.73
C GLY A 215 2.84 12.36 18.17
N ASN A 216 3.74 11.70 18.88
CA ASN A 216 5.11 11.47 18.47
C ASN A 216 5.29 9.99 18.13
N GLY A 217 6.06 9.73 17.08
CA GLY A 217 6.49 8.41 16.66
C GLY A 217 7.97 8.20 16.86
N THR A 218 8.39 6.95 16.79
CA THR A 218 9.82 6.53 16.80
C THR A 218 10.21 5.78 15.52
N VAL A 219 9.25 5.59 14.60
CA VAL A 219 9.46 4.98 13.28
C VAL A 219 8.86 5.89 12.22
N TYR A 220 9.64 6.21 11.20
CA TYR A 220 9.18 6.91 10.01
C TYR A 220 9.06 5.93 8.85
N ARG A 221 7.99 6.06 8.08
CA ARG A 221 7.71 5.28 6.87
C ARG A 221 7.40 6.18 5.69
N ALA A 222 8.00 5.89 4.55
CA ALA A 222 7.65 6.45 3.25
C ALA A 222 7.16 5.33 2.32
N LEU A 223 6.02 5.56 1.68
CA LEU A 223 5.43 4.69 0.67
C LEU A 223 5.35 5.46 -0.64
N LEU A 224 6.13 5.06 -1.65
CA LEU A 224 6.05 5.62 -2.99
C LEU A 224 5.14 4.75 -3.85
N LEU A 225 4.20 5.40 -4.54
CA LEU A 225 3.15 4.75 -5.32
C LEU A 225 3.11 5.36 -6.73
N ARG A 226 2.79 4.52 -7.71
CA ARG A 226 2.46 4.94 -9.07
C ARG A 226 1.02 4.54 -9.38
N VAL A 227 0.20 5.54 -9.66
CA VAL A 227 -1.13 5.38 -10.23
C VAL A 227 -1.02 5.72 -11.72
N PRO A 228 -1.38 4.81 -12.63
CA PRO A 228 -1.34 5.07 -14.07
C PRO A 228 -2.19 6.28 -14.47
N ALA A 229 -1.73 7.04 -15.47
CA ALA A 229 -2.38 8.29 -15.89
C ALA A 229 -3.78 8.06 -16.50
N GLU A 230 -4.05 6.87 -17.01
CA GLU A 230 -5.34 6.46 -17.58
C GLU A 230 -6.42 6.15 -16.52
N VAL A 231 -6.07 6.08 -15.24
CA VAL A 231 -7.04 5.86 -14.16
C VAL A 231 -7.95 7.08 -14.04
N GLU A 232 -9.25 6.84 -14.02
CA GLU A 232 -10.26 7.89 -13.95
C GLU A 232 -10.10 8.74 -12.68
N ALA A 233 -10.26 10.06 -12.80
CA ALA A 233 -10.04 11.00 -11.70
C ALA A 233 -10.92 10.71 -10.46
N GLY A 234 -12.15 10.22 -10.66
CA GLY A 234 -13.04 9.80 -9.58
C GLY A 234 -12.50 8.61 -8.79
N THR A 235 -11.89 7.65 -9.48
CA THR A 235 -11.23 6.47 -8.89
C THR A 235 -9.98 6.88 -8.11
N VAL A 236 -9.14 7.77 -8.68
CA VAL A 236 -7.97 8.31 -7.97
C VAL A 236 -8.40 9.03 -6.68
N ALA A 237 -9.44 9.85 -6.75
CA ALA A 237 -9.96 10.55 -5.58
C ALA A 237 -10.52 9.58 -4.51
N ALA A 238 -11.11 8.45 -4.90
CA ALA A 238 -11.55 7.41 -3.97
C ALA A 238 -10.36 6.73 -3.30
N PHE A 239 -9.37 6.35 -4.07
CA PHE A 239 -8.09 5.79 -3.59
C PHE A 239 -7.42 6.72 -2.56
N GLU A 240 -7.23 8.00 -2.89
CA GLU A 240 -6.62 8.99 -2.00
C GLU A 240 -7.42 9.15 -0.68
N ARG A 241 -8.76 9.23 -0.77
CA ARG A 241 -9.61 9.34 0.44
C ARG A 241 -9.48 8.15 1.37
N GLU A 242 -9.40 6.94 0.82
CA GLU A 242 -9.30 5.72 1.63
C GLU A 242 -7.91 5.58 2.27
N LEU A 243 -6.83 5.84 1.53
CA LEU A 243 -5.49 5.90 2.12
C LEU A 243 -5.43 6.94 3.26
N ALA A 244 -5.92 8.15 3.00
CA ALA A 244 -5.94 9.22 3.98
C ALA A 244 -6.86 8.95 5.19
N SER A 245 -7.79 7.99 5.06
CA SER A 245 -8.67 7.59 6.16
C SER A 245 -8.01 6.66 7.18
N MET A 246 -6.97 5.91 6.78
CA MET A 246 -6.33 4.91 7.66
C MET A 246 -5.93 5.44 9.04
N PRO A 247 -5.34 6.64 9.16
CA PRO A 247 -4.96 7.17 10.46
C PRO A 247 -6.13 7.40 11.41
N ARG A 248 -7.36 7.54 10.91
CA ARG A 248 -8.56 7.69 11.77
C ARG A 248 -8.89 6.42 12.56
N TYR A 249 -8.47 5.27 12.02
CA TYR A 249 -8.74 3.96 12.60
C TYR A 249 -7.54 3.37 13.32
N VAL A 250 -6.32 3.62 12.81
CA VAL A 250 -5.08 3.06 13.34
C VAL A 250 -4.43 4.05 14.31
N SER A 251 -4.56 3.81 15.61
CA SER A 251 -4.09 4.72 16.66
C SER A 251 -2.56 4.84 16.74
N THR A 252 -1.83 3.85 16.21
CA THR A 252 -0.36 3.84 16.21
C THR A 252 0.27 4.73 15.14
N ILE A 253 -0.52 5.27 14.19
CA ILE A 253 -0.05 6.31 13.27
C ILE A 253 -0.10 7.66 14.02
N ALA A 254 1.04 8.18 14.42
CA ALA A 254 1.19 9.40 15.22
C ALA A 254 1.17 10.68 14.37
N ALA A 255 1.73 10.63 13.14
CA ALA A 255 1.67 11.72 12.18
C ALA A 255 1.62 11.13 10.76
N TRP A 256 1.08 11.88 9.80
CA TRP A 256 0.95 11.41 8.41
C TRP A 256 0.78 12.54 7.41
N GLN A 257 1.11 12.24 6.15
CA GLN A 257 0.86 13.09 5.00
C GLN A 257 0.70 12.21 3.75
N LEU A 258 -0.37 12.41 2.99
CA LEU A 258 -0.50 11.88 1.64
C LEU A 258 -0.38 13.05 0.67
N SER A 259 0.58 12.97 -0.25
CA SER A 259 0.82 14.02 -1.24
C SER A 259 0.90 13.45 -2.65
N ARG A 260 0.48 14.25 -3.62
CA ARG A 260 0.82 14.04 -5.03
C ARG A 260 2.25 14.47 -5.26
N VAL A 261 2.96 13.73 -6.08
CA VAL A 261 4.35 13.98 -6.43
C VAL A 261 4.43 15.06 -7.51
N GLU A 262 5.32 16.02 -7.34
CA GLU A 262 5.64 17.06 -8.34
C GLU A 262 6.80 16.62 -9.22
N GLN A 263 7.82 15.99 -8.62
CA GLN A 263 8.98 15.47 -9.34
C GLN A 263 9.32 14.08 -8.83
N ALA A 264 9.52 13.16 -9.74
CA ALA A 264 9.95 11.79 -9.48
C ALA A 264 11.33 11.54 -10.08
N ILE A 265 12.17 10.78 -9.36
CA ILE A 265 13.44 10.28 -9.88
C ILE A 265 13.54 8.78 -9.67
N GLY A 266 14.33 8.11 -10.49
CA GLY A 266 14.67 6.70 -10.35
C GLY A 266 13.94 5.78 -11.32
N THR A 267 13.43 4.65 -10.84
CA THR A 267 12.96 3.53 -11.69
C THR A 267 11.50 3.62 -12.09
N SER A 268 10.74 4.61 -11.60
CA SER A 268 9.32 4.76 -11.90
C SER A 268 8.88 6.23 -11.82
N GLU A 269 7.83 6.55 -12.55
CA GLU A 269 7.14 7.84 -12.49
C GLU A 269 6.19 7.85 -11.28
N TRP A 270 6.75 8.01 -10.08
CA TRP A 270 5.98 8.04 -8.85
C TRP A 270 4.96 9.18 -8.86
N THR A 271 3.72 8.89 -8.53
CA THR A 271 2.62 9.86 -8.54
C THR A 271 2.16 10.28 -7.16
N HIS A 272 2.39 9.42 -6.16
CA HIS A 272 1.98 9.66 -4.78
C HIS A 272 3.07 9.24 -3.80
N VAL A 273 3.12 9.95 -2.68
CA VAL A 273 3.89 9.56 -1.51
C VAL A 273 2.96 9.57 -0.29
N PHE A 274 2.97 8.48 0.47
CA PHE A 274 2.29 8.40 1.75
C PHE A 274 3.30 8.24 2.86
N GLU A 275 3.46 9.28 3.65
CA GLU A 275 4.37 9.35 4.78
C GLU A 275 3.62 9.12 6.07
N GLN A 276 4.25 8.42 7.00
CA GLN A 276 3.68 8.13 8.31
C GLN A 276 4.77 8.06 9.37
N GLU A 277 4.49 8.61 10.55
CA GLU A 277 5.24 8.33 11.77
C GLU A 277 4.41 7.37 12.63
N PHE A 278 5.01 6.28 13.06
CA PHE A 278 4.38 5.28 13.94
C PHE A 278 4.94 5.41 15.36
N THR A 279 4.12 5.06 16.35
CA THR A 279 4.54 5.01 17.75
C THR A 279 5.85 4.24 17.91
N ASP A 280 5.96 3.08 17.25
CA ASP A 280 7.10 2.17 17.23
C ASP A 280 6.97 1.14 16.10
N VAL A 281 7.92 0.22 16.00
CA VAL A 281 7.91 -0.87 15.00
C VAL A 281 6.73 -1.82 15.23
N ASP A 282 6.39 -2.11 16.48
CA ASP A 282 5.27 -3.00 16.82
C ASP A 282 3.94 -2.38 16.38
N GLY A 283 3.81 -1.06 16.50
CA GLY A 283 2.65 -0.32 16.00
C GLY A 283 2.47 -0.39 14.48
N LEU A 284 3.58 -0.44 13.74
CA LEU A 284 3.59 -0.63 12.30
C LEU A 284 3.29 -2.09 11.93
N MET A 285 3.96 -3.06 12.55
CA MET A 285 3.89 -4.48 12.17
C MET A 285 2.67 -5.19 12.74
N GLY A 286 2.07 -4.70 13.81
CA GLY A 286 0.88 -5.24 14.45
C GLY A 286 -0.38 -4.44 14.10
N PRO A 287 -0.77 -3.44 14.92
CA PRO A 287 -2.05 -2.74 14.76
C PRO A 287 -2.28 -2.15 13.38
N TYR A 288 -1.25 -1.64 12.70
CA TYR A 288 -1.40 -1.11 11.35
C TYR A 288 -1.67 -2.22 10.32
N LEU A 289 -0.87 -3.29 10.31
CA LEU A 289 -1.05 -4.38 9.36
C LEU A 289 -2.35 -5.15 9.61
N MET A 290 -2.68 -5.40 10.87
CA MET A 290 -3.82 -6.25 11.24
C MET A 290 -5.15 -5.53 11.28
N HIS A 291 -5.19 -4.19 11.15
CA HIS A 291 -6.45 -3.46 11.17
C HIS A 291 -7.27 -3.68 9.89
N PRO A 292 -8.59 -3.93 9.98
CA PRO A 292 -9.46 -4.14 8.82
C PRO A 292 -9.44 -3.00 7.80
N ILE A 293 -9.22 -1.76 8.22
CA ILE A 293 -9.07 -0.62 7.30
C ILE A 293 -7.93 -0.85 6.30
N HIS A 294 -6.88 -1.59 6.70
CA HIS A 294 -5.76 -1.91 5.82
C HIS A 294 -6.13 -3.06 4.87
N TRP A 295 -6.37 -4.26 5.40
CA TRP A 295 -6.50 -5.46 4.58
C TRP A 295 -7.87 -5.65 3.91
N ALA A 296 -8.95 -5.07 4.45
CA ALA A 296 -10.29 -5.23 3.88
C ALA A 296 -10.78 -4.02 3.06
N VAL A 297 -10.14 -2.85 3.21
CA VAL A 297 -10.55 -1.62 2.51
C VAL A 297 -9.45 -1.13 1.58
N VAL A 298 -8.29 -0.76 2.13
CA VAL A 298 -7.23 -0.11 1.35
C VAL A 298 -6.51 -1.07 0.43
N ASP A 299 -6.32 -2.31 0.85
CA ASP A 299 -5.51 -3.28 0.12
C ASP A 299 -6.07 -3.65 -1.27
N ARG A 300 -7.39 -3.50 -1.48
CA ARG A 300 -8.02 -3.75 -2.78
C ARG A 300 -7.42 -2.91 -3.93
N TRP A 301 -6.89 -1.73 -3.63
CA TRP A 301 -6.24 -0.87 -4.61
C TRP A 301 -4.89 -1.42 -5.13
N PHE A 302 -4.38 -2.45 -4.46
CA PHE A 302 -3.10 -3.11 -4.73
C PHE A 302 -3.26 -4.59 -5.09
N ASP A 303 -4.46 -5.15 -4.97
CA ASP A 303 -4.73 -6.58 -5.17
C ASP A 303 -5.05 -6.86 -6.64
N PRO A 304 -4.23 -7.65 -7.37
CA PRO A 304 -4.48 -8.00 -8.77
C PRO A 304 -5.74 -8.84 -8.98
N GLU A 305 -6.32 -9.38 -7.92
CA GLU A 305 -7.54 -10.16 -7.98
C GLU A 305 -8.82 -9.30 -7.91
N THR A 306 -8.70 -7.99 -7.63
CA THR A 306 -9.84 -7.07 -7.62
C THR A 306 -9.97 -6.30 -8.94
N THR A 307 -11.17 -5.79 -9.19
CA THR A 307 -11.42 -4.85 -10.30
C THR A 307 -11.02 -3.42 -9.94
N ASP A 308 -10.82 -3.16 -8.66
CA ASP A 308 -10.51 -1.83 -8.12
C ASP A 308 -9.01 -1.50 -8.17
N ILE A 309 -8.16 -2.45 -8.56
CA ILE A 309 -6.71 -2.26 -8.58
C ILE A 309 -6.29 -1.03 -9.40
N VAL A 310 -5.60 -0.10 -8.76
CA VAL A 310 -4.99 1.07 -9.41
C VAL A 310 -3.46 1.07 -9.33
N VAL A 311 -2.88 0.51 -8.27
CA VAL A 311 -1.43 0.40 -8.12
C VAL A 311 -0.99 -0.99 -8.58
N ARG A 312 -0.64 -1.09 -9.86
CA ARG A 312 -0.26 -2.36 -10.53
C ARG A 312 1.23 -2.62 -10.53
N ASP A 313 1.99 -1.54 -10.35
CA ASP A 313 3.44 -1.57 -10.45
C ASP A 313 4.11 -1.75 -9.10
N ARG A 314 5.44 -1.65 -9.17
CA ARG A 314 6.30 -1.68 -8.01
C ARG A 314 5.92 -0.61 -7.00
N VAL A 315 5.74 -1.01 -5.76
CA VAL A 315 5.61 -0.15 -4.60
C VAL A 315 6.97 -0.08 -3.90
N CYS A 316 7.44 1.13 -3.55
CA CYS A 316 8.57 1.29 -2.64
C CYS A 316 8.03 1.51 -1.23
N HIS A 317 8.28 0.55 -0.36
CA HIS A 317 7.89 0.57 1.05
C HIS A 317 9.15 0.63 1.90
N SER A 318 9.46 1.79 2.44
CA SER A 318 10.67 2.05 3.23
C SER A 318 10.32 2.57 4.60
N PHE A 319 10.99 2.09 5.63
CA PHE A 319 10.85 2.63 6.99
C PHE A 319 12.16 2.51 7.77
N CYS A 320 12.34 3.43 8.72
CA CYS A 320 13.56 3.56 9.51
C CYS A 320 13.25 4.08 10.91
N GLU A 321 14.26 4.05 11.80
CA GLU A 321 14.17 4.71 13.09
C GLU A 321 13.99 6.23 12.93
N LEU A 322 13.21 6.82 13.83
CA LEU A 322 12.89 8.24 13.87
C LEU A 322 13.38 8.85 15.19
N PRO A 323 14.58 9.43 15.24
CA PRO A 323 15.14 10.05 16.45
C PRO A 323 14.39 11.32 16.90
N ALA A 324 13.82 12.04 15.94
CA ALA A 324 13.03 13.23 16.17
C ALA A 324 11.94 13.39 15.11
N PRO A 325 10.77 13.97 15.44
CA PRO A 325 9.69 14.15 14.48
C PRO A 325 10.10 14.95 13.24
N VAL A 326 9.68 14.50 12.06
CA VAL A 326 9.96 15.18 10.79
C VAL A 326 8.68 15.62 10.06
N LEU A 327 7.54 15.01 10.36
CA LEU A 327 6.24 15.44 9.87
C LEU A 327 5.65 16.51 10.82
N THR A 328 6.28 17.70 10.81
CA THR A 328 5.94 18.82 11.70
C THR A 328 5.65 20.09 10.92
#